data_543aea687322be1faa63f6b20d0a982a
#
_entry.id   543aea687322be1faa63f6b20d0a982a
#
_cell.length_a   1.000
_cell.length_b   1.000
_cell.length_c   1.000
_cell.angle_alpha   90.00
_cell.angle_beta   90.00
_cell.angle_gamma   90.00
#
_symmetry.space_group_name_H-M   'P 1'
#
loop_
_entity.id
_entity.type
_entity.pdbx_description
1 polymer ?
#
loop_
_entity_poly.entity_id
_entity_poly.type
_entity_poly.pdbx_seq_one_letter_code
_entity_poly.pdbx_strand_id
1 'polypeptide(L)'
;VIVFNGCSFVEQSHLELESVDWKSLYWPALISKEHVNLAQSGCSNTRIWRTTLDYIHSGKDISALVLGWTNIAREELPTSNGDTLNCLPYSASFNNDPHVEAKELHEHWYKYHYNDWLSYERLIDYILTIQDACAVRKIHCYMFNSWDTNSLRVPSKLIKQNFNKLNNKMPWRWKDDLARIERKIGFIDFSKWIWSPNTHLLNWADTNNLERESHGHPNLNAQRPIADYIINKTKLRR
;
A
#
# COMPACT_ATOMS: atom_id res chain seq x y z
N VAL A 1 13.95 11.39 12.10
CA VAL A 1 14.06 10.92 10.69
C VAL A 1 12.67 10.77 10.08
N ILE A 2 12.51 10.98 8.77
CA ILE A 2 11.28 10.65 8.03
C ILE A 2 11.38 9.20 7.54
N VAL A 3 10.32 8.42 7.76
CA VAL A 3 10.23 7.03 7.33
C VAL A 3 9.20 6.90 6.22
N PHE A 4 9.57 6.26 5.13
CA PHE A 4 8.69 5.92 4.02
C PHE A 4 8.48 4.41 3.98
N ASN A 5 7.27 3.94 3.69
CA ASN A 5 6.98 2.54 3.44
C ASN A 5 5.85 2.39 2.43
N GLY A 6 5.85 1.29 1.70
CA GLY A 6 4.88 1.01 0.65
C GLY A 6 5.38 -0.04 -0.32
N CYS A 7 4.75 -0.10 -1.48
CA CYS A 7 5.15 -0.98 -2.58
C CYS A 7 6.10 -0.27 -3.57
N SER A 8 6.20 -0.78 -4.80
CA SER A 8 7.02 -0.23 -5.88
C SER A 8 6.82 1.27 -6.15
N PHE A 9 5.65 1.83 -5.83
CA PHE A 9 5.39 3.28 -5.95
C PHE A 9 6.16 4.14 -4.93
N VAL A 10 6.67 3.53 -3.88
CA VAL A 10 7.48 4.18 -2.83
C VAL A 10 8.94 3.76 -2.94
N GLU A 11 9.20 2.49 -3.28
CA GLU A 11 10.56 1.94 -3.42
C GLU A 11 11.22 2.37 -4.74
N GLN A 12 10.49 2.22 -5.85
CA GLN A 12 10.88 2.61 -7.22
C GLN A 12 12.19 2.01 -7.75
N SER A 13 12.53 0.80 -7.30
CA SER A 13 13.74 0.06 -7.73
C SER A 13 13.78 -0.26 -9.23
N HIS A 14 12.68 -0.13 -9.95
CA HIS A 14 12.54 -0.43 -11.37
C HIS A 14 13.11 0.65 -12.31
N LEU A 15 13.52 1.81 -11.79
CA LEU A 15 14.16 2.87 -12.56
C LEU A 15 15.70 2.72 -12.53
N GLU A 16 16.22 1.53 -12.72
CA GLU A 16 17.66 1.29 -12.82
C GLU A 16 18.21 1.97 -14.08
N LEU A 17 18.67 3.18 -13.93
CA LEU A 17 19.47 3.88 -14.92
C LEU A 17 20.94 3.61 -14.61
N GLU A 18 21.64 2.89 -15.48
CA GLU A 18 23.02 2.42 -15.31
C GLU A 18 24.06 3.52 -14.98
N SER A 19 23.73 4.80 -15.12
CA SER A 19 24.70 5.90 -15.03
C SER A 19 24.38 7.02 -14.04
N VAL A 20 23.28 6.96 -13.31
CA VAL A 20 22.83 8.04 -12.40
C VAL A 20 22.51 7.46 -11.02
N ASP A 21 22.88 8.15 -9.95
CA ASP A 21 22.37 7.85 -8.61
C ASP A 21 20.87 8.15 -8.53
N TRP A 22 20.10 7.25 -9.13
CA TRP A 22 18.66 7.33 -9.24
C TRP A 22 17.99 7.40 -7.86
N LYS A 23 18.60 6.84 -6.80
CA LYS A 23 18.06 6.86 -5.43
C LYS A 23 17.88 8.27 -4.90
N SER A 24 18.71 9.21 -5.33
CA SER A 24 18.60 10.62 -4.96
C SER A 24 17.49 11.37 -5.71
N LEU A 25 16.97 10.81 -6.80
CA LEU A 25 15.98 11.42 -7.66
C LEU A 25 14.54 11.01 -7.38
N TYR A 26 14.33 10.03 -6.49
CA TYR A 26 12.99 9.59 -6.11
C TYR A 26 12.31 10.54 -5.15
N TRP A 27 10.99 10.56 -5.22
CA TRP A 27 10.21 11.46 -4.40
C TRP A 27 10.47 11.31 -2.89
N PRO A 28 10.75 10.15 -2.28
CA PRO A 28 11.16 10.09 -0.88
C PRO A 28 12.46 10.86 -0.61
N ALA A 29 13.48 10.67 -1.43
CA ALA A 29 14.77 11.37 -1.30
C ALA A 29 14.64 12.88 -1.63
N LEU A 30 13.72 13.25 -2.52
CA LEU A 30 13.41 14.64 -2.83
C LEU A 30 12.69 15.36 -1.68
N ILE A 31 11.97 14.61 -0.82
CA ILE A 31 11.34 15.14 0.39
C ILE A 31 12.36 15.31 1.51
N SER A 32 13.21 14.31 1.74
CA SER A 32 14.24 14.37 2.78
C SER A 32 15.47 13.58 2.36
N LYS A 33 16.65 14.23 2.46
CA LYS A 33 17.93 13.56 2.22
C LYS A 33 18.23 12.50 3.30
N GLU A 34 17.83 12.79 4.54
CA GLU A 34 17.96 11.88 5.67
C GLU A 34 16.61 11.19 5.91
N HIS A 35 16.42 10.08 5.25
CA HIS A 35 15.21 9.27 5.38
C HIS A 35 15.53 7.79 5.47
N VAL A 36 14.54 7.03 5.93
CA VAL A 36 14.54 5.56 5.87
C VAL A 36 13.43 5.13 4.94
N ASN A 37 13.75 4.34 3.93
CA ASN A 37 12.77 3.76 3.03
C ASN A 37 12.66 2.25 3.31
N LEU A 38 11.52 1.80 3.85
CA LEU A 38 11.21 0.41 4.15
C LEU A 38 10.40 -0.27 3.02
N ALA A 39 10.07 0.49 1.98
CA ALA A 39 9.25 0.01 0.88
C ALA A 39 9.93 -1.14 0.11
N GLN A 40 9.12 -2.01 -0.46
CA GLN A 40 9.57 -3.10 -1.31
C GLN A 40 8.61 -3.31 -2.47
N SER A 41 9.16 -3.45 -3.67
CA SER A 41 8.40 -3.76 -4.87
C SER A 41 7.61 -5.06 -4.70
N GLY A 42 6.37 -5.09 -5.21
CA GLY A 42 5.54 -6.28 -5.14
C GLY A 42 4.94 -6.62 -3.77
N CYS A 43 5.32 -5.93 -2.70
CA CYS A 43 4.89 -6.30 -1.34
C CYS A 43 3.38 -6.17 -1.09
N SER A 44 2.90 -6.86 -0.06
CA SER A 44 1.54 -6.83 0.46
C SER A 44 1.32 -5.73 1.50
N ASN A 45 0.05 -5.44 1.81
CA ASN A 45 -0.31 -4.57 2.93
C ASN A 45 0.11 -5.17 4.29
N THR A 46 0.14 -6.48 4.42
CA THR A 46 0.64 -7.20 5.61
C THR A 46 2.11 -6.86 5.87
N ARG A 47 2.96 -6.89 4.83
CA ARG A 47 4.36 -6.52 4.96
C ARG A 47 4.53 -5.04 5.32
N ILE A 48 3.80 -4.15 4.63
CA ILE A 48 3.85 -2.72 4.93
C ILE A 48 3.52 -2.46 6.40
N TRP A 49 2.43 -3.06 6.90
CA TRP A 49 2.00 -2.96 8.29
C TRP A 49 3.07 -3.49 9.26
N ARG A 50 3.53 -4.73 9.07
CA ARG A 50 4.48 -5.41 9.95
C ARG A 50 5.80 -4.64 10.04
N THR A 51 6.43 -4.33 8.91
CA THR A 51 7.73 -3.63 8.90
C THR A 51 7.63 -2.20 9.43
N THR A 52 6.48 -1.54 9.28
CA THR A 52 6.23 -0.22 9.87
C THR A 52 6.13 -0.31 11.38
N LEU A 53 5.36 -1.26 11.93
CA LEU A 53 5.25 -1.45 13.38
C LEU A 53 6.57 -1.85 14.01
N ASP A 54 7.32 -2.77 13.38
CA ASP A 54 8.65 -3.16 13.85
C ASP A 54 9.59 -1.95 13.96
N TYR A 55 9.53 -1.07 12.95
CA TYR A 55 10.33 0.15 12.97
C TYR A 55 9.86 1.15 14.04
N ILE A 56 8.55 1.35 14.22
CA ILE A 56 8.01 2.18 15.29
C ILE A 56 8.45 1.65 16.66
N HIS A 57 8.39 0.34 16.86
CA HIS A 57 8.74 -0.30 18.14
C HIS A 57 10.24 -0.40 18.39
N SER A 58 11.08 -0.22 17.37
CA SER A 58 12.54 -0.25 17.53
C SER A 58 13.12 0.87 18.43
N GLY A 59 12.29 1.80 18.85
CA GLY A 59 12.70 2.92 19.72
C GLY A 59 13.44 4.05 19.01
N LYS A 60 13.64 3.95 17.69
CA LYS A 60 14.29 5.00 16.90
C LYS A 60 13.44 6.28 16.87
N ASP A 61 14.12 7.41 16.72
CA ASP A 61 13.46 8.71 16.61
C ASP A 61 12.84 8.88 15.21
N ILE A 62 11.53 8.99 15.16
CA ILE A 62 10.73 9.15 13.94
C ILE A 62 9.96 10.46 14.04
N SER A 63 10.29 11.41 13.18
CA SER A 63 9.56 12.69 13.11
C SER A 63 8.28 12.57 12.28
N ALA A 64 8.30 11.79 11.21
CA ALA A 64 7.15 11.56 10.37
C ALA A 64 7.22 10.19 9.68
N LEU A 65 6.03 9.66 9.37
CA LEU A 65 5.81 8.41 8.64
C LEU A 65 4.93 8.71 7.43
N VAL A 66 5.33 8.24 6.25
CA VAL A 66 4.57 8.36 4.99
C VAL A 66 4.36 6.98 4.42
N LEU A 67 3.10 6.52 4.38
CA LEU A 67 2.74 5.16 3.97
C LEU A 67 1.89 5.13 2.71
N GLY A 68 2.34 4.34 1.73
CA GLY A 68 1.59 4.02 0.51
C GLY A 68 0.99 2.63 0.57
N TRP A 69 -0.32 2.53 0.84
CA TRP A 69 -1.03 1.26 0.83
C TRP A 69 -1.16 0.71 -0.59
N THR A 70 -0.93 -0.59 -0.73
CA THR A 70 -0.99 -1.28 -2.01
C THR A 70 -2.36 -1.96 -2.24
N ASN A 71 -2.49 -2.70 -3.34
CA ASN A 71 -3.71 -3.45 -3.66
C ASN A 71 -4.03 -4.46 -2.56
N ILE A 72 -5.32 -4.51 -2.14
CA ILE A 72 -5.80 -5.42 -1.07
C ILE A 72 -5.62 -6.91 -1.44
N ALA A 73 -5.55 -7.22 -2.73
CA ALA A 73 -5.38 -8.58 -3.18
C ALA A 73 -3.92 -9.07 -3.14
N ARG A 74 -2.96 -8.22 -2.77
CA ARG A 74 -1.57 -8.64 -2.56
C ARG A 74 -1.43 -9.30 -1.21
N GLU A 75 -0.91 -10.52 -1.20
CA GLU A 75 -0.72 -11.31 0.02
C GLU A 75 0.76 -11.69 0.18
N GLU A 76 1.16 -11.92 1.42
CA GLU A 76 2.46 -12.44 1.81
C GLU A 76 2.24 -13.83 2.41
N LEU A 77 2.69 -14.87 1.75
CA LEU A 77 2.51 -16.25 2.19
C LEU A 77 3.84 -16.80 2.73
N PRO A 78 3.83 -17.47 3.89
CA PRO A 78 5.01 -18.13 4.40
C PRO A 78 5.34 -19.34 3.54
N THR A 79 6.63 -19.55 3.28
CA THR A 79 7.16 -20.74 2.62
C THR A 79 7.74 -21.73 3.62
N SER A 80 7.89 -22.98 3.25
CA SER A 80 8.38 -24.04 4.12
C SER A 80 9.83 -23.83 4.61
N ASN A 81 10.62 -23.05 3.88
CA ASN A 81 11.99 -22.69 4.27
C ASN A 81 12.09 -21.45 5.17
N GLY A 82 10.96 -20.87 5.57
CA GLY A 82 10.89 -19.69 6.44
C GLY A 82 10.94 -18.34 5.72
N ASP A 83 11.02 -18.35 4.39
CA ASP A 83 10.90 -17.14 3.58
C ASP A 83 9.42 -16.72 3.41
N THR A 84 9.20 -15.58 2.78
CA THR A 84 7.87 -15.11 2.42
C THR A 84 7.75 -14.95 0.91
N LEU A 85 6.67 -15.49 0.35
CA LEU A 85 6.30 -15.32 -1.04
C LEU A 85 5.32 -14.15 -1.17
N ASN A 86 5.69 -13.13 -1.95
CA ASN A 86 4.77 -12.05 -2.30
C ASN A 86 3.85 -12.49 -3.44
N CYS A 87 2.58 -12.69 -3.14
CA CYS A 87 1.57 -13.10 -4.09
C CYS A 87 0.85 -11.91 -4.70
N LEU A 88 0.85 -11.85 -6.04
CA LEU A 88 0.15 -10.84 -6.83
C LEU A 88 -0.99 -11.52 -7.58
N PRO A 89 -2.25 -11.09 -7.44
CA PRO A 89 -3.31 -11.60 -8.28
C PRO A 89 -3.01 -11.26 -9.74
N TYR A 90 -3.18 -12.21 -10.62
CA TYR A 90 -2.96 -12.06 -12.08
C TYR A 90 -1.49 -11.87 -12.54
N SER A 91 -0.52 -12.15 -11.69
CA SER A 91 0.87 -12.06 -12.11
C SER A 91 1.24 -13.22 -13.03
N ALA A 92 1.38 -12.93 -14.33
CA ALA A 92 1.98 -13.83 -15.31
C ALA A 92 3.49 -14.07 -15.05
N SER A 93 4.09 -13.31 -14.14
CA SER A 93 5.53 -13.34 -13.83
C SER A 93 6.01 -14.65 -13.19
N PHE A 94 5.09 -15.45 -12.63
CA PHE A 94 5.42 -16.79 -12.13
C PHE A 94 5.81 -17.80 -13.23
N ASN A 95 5.60 -17.49 -14.50
CA ASN A 95 6.02 -18.39 -15.58
C ASN A 95 7.57 -18.54 -15.68
N ASN A 96 8.31 -17.63 -15.06
CA ASN A 96 9.78 -17.66 -15.03
C ASN A 96 10.35 -17.90 -13.62
N ASP A 97 9.48 -18.11 -12.60
CA ASP A 97 9.94 -18.44 -11.25
C ASP A 97 10.40 -19.91 -11.24
N PRO A 98 11.64 -20.21 -10.83
CA PRO A 98 12.14 -21.58 -10.72
C PRO A 98 11.41 -22.41 -9.67
N HIS A 99 10.56 -21.81 -8.85
CA HIS A 99 9.82 -22.48 -7.78
C HIS A 99 8.42 -22.89 -8.24
N VAL A 100 8.30 -24.06 -8.86
CA VAL A 100 6.98 -24.65 -9.24
C VAL A 100 6.01 -24.68 -8.05
N GLU A 101 6.53 -24.99 -6.87
CA GLU A 101 5.75 -24.99 -5.60
C GLU A 101 5.13 -23.63 -5.28
N ALA A 102 5.81 -22.54 -5.60
CA ALA A 102 5.31 -21.18 -5.40
C ALA A 102 4.07 -20.89 -6.26
N LYS A 103 4.05 -21.39 -7.50
CA LYS A 103 2.93 -21.22 -8.42
C LYS A 103 1.69 -21.98 -7.94
N GLU A 104 1.85 -23.24 -7.54
CA GLU A 104 0.76 -24.06 -7.04
C GLU A 104 0.16 -23.49 -5.76
N LEU A 105 1.00 -23.04 -4.82
CA LEU A 105 0.56 -22.37 -3.59
C LEU A 105 -0.24 -21.10 -3.90
N HIS A 106 0.24 -20.28 -4.82
CA HIS A 106 -0.39 -19.04 -5.25
C HIS A 106 -1.77 -19.30 -5.88
N GLU A 107 -1.87 -20.23 -6.83
CA GLU A 107 -3.13 -20.59 -7.49
C GLU A 107 -4.13 -21.14 -6.47
N HIS A 108 -3.69 -22.01 -5.56
CA HIS A 108 -4.50 -22.57 -4.49
C HIS A 108 -5.02 -21.50 -3.56
N TRP A 109 -4.15 -20.54 -3.16
CA TRP A 109 -4.52 -19.44 -2.29
C TRP A 109 -5.65 -18.60 -2.87
N TYR A 110 -5.48 -18.08 -4.10
CA TYR A 110 -6.51 -17.24 -4.71
C TYR A 110 -7.80 -17.98 -5.04
N LYS A 111 -7.71 -19.25 -5.31
CA LYS A 111 -8.89 -20.08 -5.62
C LYS A 111 -9.73 -20.42 -4.40
N TYR A 112 -9.09 -20.69 -3.25
CA TYR A 112 -9.78 -21.30 -2.10
C TYR A 112 -9.72 -20.45 -0.83
N HIS A 113 -8.74 -19.58 -0.64
CA HIS A 113 -8.51 -18.87 0.62
C HIS A 113 -8.65 -17.35 0.52
N TYR A 114 -8.39 -16.77 -0.64
CA TYR A 114 -8.49 -15.33 -0.82
C TYR A 114 -9.93 -14.85 -0.74
N ASN A 115 -10.14 -13.75 -0.01
CA ASN A 115 -11.43 -13.10 0.13
C ASN A 115 -11.24 -11.58 0.19
N ASP A 116 -11.73 -10.86 -0.81
CA ASP A 116 -11.62 -9.39 -0.91
C ASP A 116 -12.13 -8.69 0.35
N TRP A 117 -13.22 -9.21 0.93
CA TRP A 117 -13.83 -8.63 2.13
C TRP A 117 -12.93 -8.73 3.35
N LEU A 118 -12.37 -9.91 3.61
CA LEU A 118 -11.44 -10.11 4.73
C LEU A 118 -10.14 -9.31 4.53
N SER A 119 -9.63 -9.24 3.30
CA SER A 119 -8.43 -8.46 2.99
C SER A 119 -8.68 -6.95 3.14
N TYR A 120 -9.88 -6.49 2.80
CA TYR A 120 -10.30 -5.11 3.02
C TYR A 120 -10.44 -4.77 4.52
N GLU A 121 -11.12 -5.62 5.31
CA GLU A 121 -11.22 -5.44 6.75
C GLU A 121 -9.84 -5.44 7.42
N ARG A 122 -8.97 -6.35 7.01
CA ARG A 122 -7.58 -6.43 7.47
C ARG A 122 -6.80 -5.16 7.18
N LEU A 123 -6.97 -4.57 5.98
CA LEU A 123 -6.35 -3.27 5.65
C LEU A 123 -6.80 -2.18 6.61
N ILE A 124 -8.10 -2.11 6.95
CA ILE A 124 -8.62 -1.14 7.92
C ILE A 124 -7.97 -1.34 9.28
N ASP A 125 -7.86 -2.58 9.76
CA ASP A 125 -7.21 -2.89 11.04
C ASP A 125 -5.73 -2.50 11.04
N TYR A 126 -5.03 -2.68 9.93
CA TYR A 126 -3.63 -2.23 9.78
C TYR A 126 -3.51 -0.71 9.85
N ILE A 127 -4.40 0.02 9.17
CA ILE A 127 -4.43 1.49 9.19
C ILE A 127 -4.64 1.99 10.62
N LEU A 128 -5.64 1.47 11.33
CA LEU A 128 -5.96 1.86 12.71
C LEU A 128 -4.82 1.54 13.66
N THR A 129 -4.24 0.35 13.57
CA THR A 129 -3.11 -0.05 14.43
C THR A 129 -1.91 0.87 14.27
N ILE A 130 -1.56 1.25 13.03
CA ILE A 130 -0.45 2.18 12.79
C ILE A 130 -0.81 3.60 13.26
N GLN A 131 -2.03 4.05 13.02
CA GLN A 131 -2.52 5.34 13.48
C GLN A 131 -2.39 5.47 15.00
N ASP A 132 -2.82 4.44 15.74
CA ASP A 132 -2.75 4.41 17.20
C ASP A 132 -1.30 4.35 17.69
N ALA A 133 -0.45 3.51 17.09
CA ALA A 133 0.97 3.43 17.43
C ALA A 133 1.68 4.78 17.20
N CYS A 134 1.37 5.47 16.11
CA CYS A 134 1.90 6.80 15.82
C CYS A 134 1.38 7.85 16.81
N ALA A 135 0.12 7.80 17.20
CA ALA A 135 -0.46 8.71 18.18
C ALA A 135 0.24 8.57 19.56
N VAL A 136 0.42 7.33 20.04
CA VAL A 136 1.12 7.05 21.28
C VAL A 136 2.58 7.57 21.26
N ARG A 137 3.26 7.43 20.12
CA ARG A 137 4.65 7.86 19.94
C ARG A 137 4.79 9.32 19.49
N LYS A 138 3.69 10.04 19.30
CA LYS A 138 3.64 11.42 18.77
C LYS A 138 4.33 11.57 17.40
N ILE A 139 4.20 10.56 16.56
CA ILE A 139 4.72 10.53 15.19
C ILE A 139 3.69 11.13 14.24
N HIS A 140 4.09 12.07 13.38
CA HIS A 140 3.23 12.55 12.30
C HIS A 140 3.04 11.45 11.25
N CYS A 141 1.85 10.87 11.16
CA CYS A 141 1.54 9.80 10.22
C CYS A 141 0.73 10.32 9.04
N TYR A 142 1.23 10.09 7.83
CA TYR A 142 0.55 10.42 6.58
C TYR A 142 0.36 9.16 5.74
N MET A 143 -0.80 9.01 5.13
CA MET A 143 -1.14 7.81 4.37
C MET A 143 -1.69 8.15 3.00
N PHE A 144 -1.60 7.21 2.08
CA PHE A 144 -2.24 7.30 0.76
C PHE A 144 -2.48 5.92 0.17
N ASN A 145 -3.36 5.84 -0.82
CA ASN A 145 -3.54 4.66 -1.65
C ASN A 145 -2.65 4.76 -2.89
N SER A 146 -1.87 3.75 -3.17
CA SER A 146 -1.09 3.64 -4.41
C SER A 146 -1.96 3.21 -5.59
N TRP A 147 -3.02 2.41 -5.34
CA TRP A 147 -3.89 1.77 -6.32
C TRP A 147 -5.38 2.05 -6.09
N ASP A 148 -6.19 1.90 -7.12
CA ASP A 148 -7.63 2.17 -7.17
C ASP A 148 -8.50 1.27 -6.26
N THR A 149 -8.01 0.09 -5.91
CA THR A 149 -8.82 -0.94 -5.25
C THR A 149 -9.19 -0.66 -3.79
N ASN A 150 -8.67 0.43 -3.22
CA ASN A 150 -8.76 0.70 -1.79
C ASN A 150 -9.68 1.88 -1.45
N SER A 151 -10.83 2.01 -2.13
CA SER A 151 -11.77 3.09 -1.76
C SER A 151 -12.34 2.85 -0.35
N LEU A 152 -11.78 3.53 0.64
CA LEU A 152 -12.16 3.38 2.06
C LEU A 152 -13.46 4.11 2.43
N ARG A 153 -14.01 4.94 1.54
CA ARG A 153 -15.24 5.71 1.84
C ARG A 153 -16.54 5.04 1.41
N VAL A 154 -16.50 3.98 0.61
CA VAL A 154 -17.73 3.38 0.09
C VAL A 154 -17.66 1.86 0.12
N PRO A 155 -17.66 1.24 1.33
CA PRO A 155 -17.70 -0.22 1.47
C PRO A 155 -18.86 -0.84 0.70
N SER A 156 -20.02 -0.17 0.67
CA SER A 156 -21.19 -0.61 -0.06
C SER A 156 -20.99 -0.74 -1.58
N LYS A 157 -20.08 0.04 -2.20
CA LYS A 157 -19.73 -0.14 -3.61
C LYS A 157 -18.83 -1.37 -3.83
N LEU A 158 -17.85 -1.57 -2.95
CA LEU A 158 -16.98 -2.76 -2.99
C LEU A 158 -17.81 -4.03 -2.83
N ILE A 159 -18.77 -4.01 -1.92
CA ILE A 159 -19.70 -5.10 -1.69
C ILE A 159 -20.52 -5.39 -2.94
N LYS A 160 -21.15 -4.36 -3.54
CA LYS A 160 -21.97 -4.55 -4.74
C LYS A 160 -21.16 -5.06 -5.93
N GLN A 161 -19.91 -4.61 -6.10
CA GLN A 161 -19.05 -5.05 -7.20
C GLN A 161 -18.63 -6.52 -7.04
N ASN A 162 -18.27 -6.93 -5.80
CA ASN A 162 -17.88 -8.31 -5.52
C ASN A 162 -19.08 -9.27 -5.50
N PHE A 163 -20.27 -8.78 -5.13
CA PHE A 163 -21.52 -9.56 -5.16
C PHE A 163 -21.89 -10.02 -6.56
N ASN A 164 -21.78 -9.15 -7.54
CA ASN A 164 -22.08 -9.49 -8.93
C ASN A 164 -21.10 -10.54 -9.50
N LYS A 165 -19.91 -10.68 -8.90
CA LYS A 165 -18.90 -11.68 -9.30
C LYS A 165 -19.06 -13.03 -8.60
N LEU A 166 -19.65 -13.07 -7.40
CA LEU A 166 -19.71 -14.28 -6.55
C LEU A 166 -21.02 -15.08 -6.65
N ASN A 167 -21.79 -14.93 -7.74
CA ASN A 167 -23.01 -15.71 -7.97
C ASN A 167 -23.96 -15.79 -6.75
N ASN A 168 -24.30 -14.66 -6.15
CA ASN A 168 -25.36 -14.52 -5.12
C ASN A 168 -25.18 -15.30 -3.80
N LYS A 169 -24.01 -15.82 -3.49
CA LYS A 169 -23.77 -16.48 -2.19
C LYS A 169 -23.16 -15.50 -1.19
N MET A 170 -24.00 -14.57 -0.67
CA MET A 170 -23.60 -13.77 0.49
C MET A 170 -23.55 -14.60 1.77
N PRO A 171 -22.53 -14.39 2.63
CA PRO A 171 -22.59 -14.87 3.99
C PRO A 171 -23.84 -14.27 4.67
N TRP A 172 -24.57 -15.06 5.42
CA TRP A 172 -25.81 -14.64 6.10
C TRP A 172 -25.63 -13.48 7.11
N ARG A 173 -24.36 -13.16 7.51
CA ARG A 173 -23.99 -12.08 8.45
C ARG A 173 -23.50 -10.79 7.77
N TRP A 174 -23.59 -10.67 6.47
CA TRP A 174 -22.99 -9.54 5.76
C TRP A 174 -23.42 -8.14 6.24
N LYS A 175 -24.65 -7.98 6.74
CA LYS A 175 -25.14 -6.68 7.25
C LYS A 175 -24.42 -6.27 8.53
N ASP A 176 -24.19 -7.23 9.42
CA ASP A 176 -23.49 -6.99 10.69
C ASP A 176 -22.00 -6.72 10.42
N ASP A 177 -21.42 -7.45 9.48
CA ASP A 177 -20.03 -7.26 9.05
C ASP A 177 -19.85 -5.88 8.38
N LEU A 178 -20.79 -5.46 7.53
CA LEU A 178 -20.77 -4.13 6.93
C LEU A 178 -20.82 -3.03 7.99
N ALA A 179 -21.76 -3.11 8.91
CA ALA A 179 -21.91 -2.13 9.99
C ALA A 179 -20.66 -2.08 10.90
N ARG A 180 -20.01 -3.23 11.12
CA ARG A 180 -18.74 -3.29 11.85
C ARG A 180 -17.63 -2.57 11.12
N ILE A 181 -17.48 -2.81 9.82
CA ILE A 181 -16.46 -2.19 8.98
C ILE A 181 -16.69 -0.69 8.84
N GLU A 182 -17.92 -0.26 8.63
CA GLU A 182 -18.26 1.16 8.57
C GLU A 182 -17.91 1.89 9.87
N ARG A 183 -18.16 1.26 11.03
CA ARG A 183 -17.72 1.80 12.32
C ARG A 183 -16.19 1.92 12.39
N LYS A 184 -15.45 0.88 11.98
CA LYS A 184 -13.97 0.93 11.98
C LYS A 184 -13.45 2.05 11.07
N ILE A 185 -14.02 2.23 9.88
CA ILE A 185 -13.66 3.32 8.97
C ILE A 185 -13.89 4.69 9.63
N GLY A 186 -14.93 4.81 10.46
CA GLY A 186 -15.21 6.04 11.21
C GLY A 186 -14.10 6.49 12.16
N PHE A 187 -13.21 5.57 12.56
CA PHE A 187 -12.05 5.88 13.40
C PHE A 187 -10.79 6.27 12.62
N ILE A 188 -10.80 6.14 11.29
CA ILE A 188 -9.66 6.56 10.46
C ILE A 188 -9.60 8.09 10.38
N ASP A 189 -8.46 8.66 10.73
CA ASP A 189 -8.19 10.10 10.56
C ASP A 189 -7.85 10.42 9.10
N PHE A 190 -8.87 10.66 8.30
CA PHE A 190 -8.71 11.03 6.90
C PHE A 190 -8.07 12.41 6.68
N SER A 191 -7.93 13.25 7.71
CA SER A 191 -7.20 14.50 7.59
C SER A 191 -5.70 14.30 7.33
N LYS A 192 -5.19 13.13 7.67
CA LYS A 192 -3.80 12.69 7.46
C LYS A 192 -3.57 12.01 6.11
N TRP A 193 -4.59 11.91 5.26
CA TRP A 193 -4.43 11.32 3.93
C TRP A 193 -3.92 12.35 2.93
N ILE A 194 -2.83 11.99 2.25
CA ILE A 194 -2.14 12.87 1.28
C ILE A 194 -3.08 13.16 0.10
N TRP A 195 -3.64 12.11 -0.50
CA TRP A 195 -4.75 12.22 -1.45
C TRP A 195 -6.07 11.85 -0.77
N SER A 196 -7.18 12.26 -1.35
CA SER A 196 -8.49 11.80 -0.87
C SER A 196 -8.51 10.27 -0.77
N PRO A 197 -9.12 9.68 0.27
CA PRO A 197 -9.21 8.23 0.39
C PRO A 197 -9.96 7.54 -0.76
N ASN A 198 -10.63 8.32 -1.62
CA ASN A 198 -11.26 7.85 -2.86
C ASN A 198 -10.40 8.09 -4.11
N THR A 199 -9.19 8.62 -3.94
CA THR A 199 -8.23 8.89 -5.00
C THR A 199 -6.92 8.19 -4.65
N HIS A 200 -6.23 7.70 -5.64
CA HIS A 200 -4.93 7.05 -5.48
C HIS A 200 -3.84 7.82 -6.25
N LEU A 201 -2.58 7.51 -5.94
CA LEU A 201 -1.43 8.19 -6.54
C LEU A 201 -1.50 8.19 -8.08
N LEU A 202 -1.82 7.06 -8.70
CA LEU A 202 -1.88 6.96 -10.16
C LEU A 202 -2.97 7.84 -10.77
N ASN A 203 -4.18 7.85 -10.18
CA ASN A 203 -5.27 8.69 -10.67
C ASN A 203 -4.89 10.17 -10.58
N TRP A 204 -4.26 10.57 -9.46
CA TRP A 204 -3.75 11.92 -9.31
C TRP A 204 -2.67 12.24 -10.35
N ALA A 205 -1.74 11.32 -10.61
CA ALA A 205 -0.69 11.49 -11.61
C ALA A 205 -1.30 11.68 -13.01
N ASP A 206 -2.29 10.85 -13.40
CA ASP A 206 -2.99 10.97 -14.67
C ASP A 206 -3.73 12.31 -14.81
N THR A 207 -4.45 12.72 -13.76
CA THR A 207 -5.18 14.00 -13.75
C THR A 207 -4.24 15.20 -13.91
N ASN A 208 -2.99 15.07 -13.50
CA ASN A 208 -1.95 16.09 -13.63
C ASN A 208 -1.04 15.87 -14.85
N ASN A 209 -1.41 14.98 -15.78
CA ASN A 209 -0.66 14.64 -16.99
C ASN A 209 0.80 14.25 -16.73
N LEU A 210 1.06 13.55 -15.62
CA LEU A 210 2.39 13.04 -15.33
C LEU A 210 2.66 11.78 -16.14
N GLU A 211 3.84 11.71 -16.72
CA GLU A 211 4.25 10.58 -17.54
C GLU A 211 4.50 9.32 -16.72
N ARG A 212 4.28 8.17 -17.36
CA ARG A 212 4.50 6.84 -16.76
C ARG A 212 5.49 6.03 -17.58
N GLU A 213 6.15 5.10 -16.91
CA GLU A 213 6.90 4.02 -17.54
C GLU A 213 5.97 3.01 -18.21
N SER A 214 6.52 2.17 -19.09
CA SER A 214 5.75 1.14 -19.83
C SER A 214 5.00 0.16 -18.91
N HIS A 215 5.47 -0.03 -17.69
CA HIS A 215 4.84 -0.89 -16.66
C HIS A 215 3.91 -0.11 -15.70
N GLY A 216 3.59 1.15 -16.04
CA GLY A 216 2.54 1.93 -15.40
C GLY A 216 2.95 2.75 -14.17
N HIS A 217 4.22 2.72 -13.75
CA HIS A 217 4.72 3.55 -12.65
C HIS A 217 5.03 4.97 -13.13
N PRO A 218 4.93 6.00 -12.25
CA PRO A 218 5.39 7.34 -12.58
C PRO A 218 6.87 7.32 -12.97
N ASN A 219 7.21 7.93 -14.11
CA ASN A 219 8.58 8.01 -14.58
C ASN A 219 9.42 9.01 -13.77
N LEU A 220 10.68 9.22 -14.17
CA LEU A 220 11.60 10.12 -13.48
C LEU A 220 11.10 11.58 -13.44
N ASN A 221 10.46 12.06 -14.51
CA ASN A 221 9.93 13.42 -14.59
C ASN A 221 8.76 13.66 -13.61
N ALA A 222 8.04 12.60 -13.26
CA ALA A 222 6.93 12.67 -12.32
C ALA A 222 7.37 12.75 -10.84
N GLN A 223 8.63 12.41 -10.52
CA GLN A 223 9.07 12.31 -9.12
C GLN A 223 9.06 13.65 -8.38
N ARG A 224 9.53 14.71 -9.02
CA ARG A 224 9.55 16.06 -8.43
C ARG A 224 8.12 16.59 -8.16
N PRO A 225 7.18 16.57 -9.13
CA PRO A 225 5.79 16.92 -8.89
C PRO A 225 5.13 16.16 -7.74
N ILE A 226 5.39 14.85 -7.61
CA ILE A 226 4.89 14.03 -6.50
C ILE A 226 5.47 14.52 -5.17
N ALA A 227 6.78 14.71 -5.09
CA ALA A 227 7.44 15.20 -3.87
C ALA A 227 6.90 16.57 -3.44
N ASP A 228 6.79 17.51 -4.37
CA ASP A 228 6.31 18.88 -4.09
C ASP A 228 4.85 18.86 -3.63
N TYR A 229 3.99 18.02 -4.21
CA TYR A 229 2.62 17.85 -3.75
C TYR A 229 2.56 17.31 -2.31
N ILE A 230 3.34 16.27 -1.99
CA ILE A 230 3.41 15.67 -0.67
C ILE A 230 3.92 16.70 0.35
N ILE A 231 4.99 17.42 0.05
CA ILE A 231 5.55 18.48 0.92
C ILE A 231 4.49 19.55 1.23
N ASN A 232 3.80 20.02 0.19
CA ASN A 232 2.77 21.06 0.33
C ASN A 232 1.59 20.58 1.18
N LYS A 233 1.19 19.32 1.02
CA LYS A 233 0.06 18.73 1.74
C LYS A 233 0.37 18.41 3.20
N THR A 234 1.57 17.91 3.47
CA THR A 234 1.98 17.41 4.79
C THR A 234 2.76 18.43 5.62
N LYS A 235 3.25 19.50 4.96
CA LYS A 235 4.18 20.48 5.57
C LYS A 235 5.48 19.85 6.07
N LEU A 236 5.84 18.68 5.56
CA LEU A 236 7.16 18.09 5.79
C LEU A 236 8.20 19.03 5.21
N ARG A 237 9.08 19.55 6.07
CA ARG A 237 10.18 20.43 5.67
C ARG A 237 11.43 19.60 5.41
N ARG A 238 12.18 20.06 4.41
CA ARG A 238 13.54 19.56 4.13
C ARG A 238 14.48 19.80 5.28
#